data_b38ae708a03ba1a4d402f1b167e32dd8
#
_entry.id   b38ae708a03ba1a4d402f1b167e32dd8
#
_cell.length_a   1.000
_cell.length_b   1.000
_cell.length_c   1.000
_cell.angle_alpha   90.00
_cell.angle_beta   90.00
_cell.angle_gamma   90.00
#
_symmetry.space_group_name_H-M   'P 1'
#
loop_
_entity.id
_entity.type
_entity.pdbx_description
1 polymer ?
#
loop_
_entity_poly.entity_id
_entity_poly.type
_entity_poly.pdbx_seq_one_letter_code
_entity_poly.pdbx_strand_id
1 'polypeptide(L)'
;TIWAYNSSGALGNMYFRKYKLINVTNRSSLIPITFNDMYVSMWSDVDLGDAGDDFVGVDTVLSLQYCYNAAANDNTYSPLPPPAVGFDFFQGPVVNGVVGQDVNKNGVDDASDYAIFNNAKVGPGKINLPMTAAYYFANGDPNIGDPPQGTTGTADGFRQFYNFFQGKFGISGAPFIDLSTGQQTTYALSGDPVKRTGWLDGAQLPAGDRRQGSASGPFNMAPGDTQEVVVAEIVAGAIPGVDRLSAIELLKFYDQQAQVAYDAFFNLPVAPPAPVVTVTPLDKEIVLDWSKDEAKYLATEQSDSKGYKFQGYNIYQLPTAFSAVSEGFRVATYDMVDGIGKINDLIFDSKRGSVVTLPVQFGNDYGVKRFISITNDLVRGGVPLVNGVRYYYAVTAYSYNPSLTAVPNNLENPISVMTIVPQVPDPGVTLGDAANESL
;
A
#
# COMPACT_ATOMS: atom_id res chain seq x y z
N THR A 1 0.48 19.58 2.07
CA THR A 1 1.63 18.68 2.32
C THR A 1 1.53 17.48 1.42
N ILE A 2 2.66 17.05 0.84
CA ILE A 2 2.75 15.83 0.04
C ILE A 2 3.84 14.98 0.68
N TRP A 3 3.63 13.66 0.78
CA TRP A 3 4.65 12.72 1.29
C TRP A 3 4.45 11.31 0.70
N ALA A 4 5.52 10.53 0.75
CA ALA A 4 5.58 9.13 0.35
C ALA A 4 6.51 8.37 1.28
N TYR A 5 6.49 7.05 1.23
CA TYR A 5 7.32 6.18 2.06
C TYR A 5 8.31 5.40 1.19
N ASN A 6 9.55 5.31 1.64
CA ASN A 6 10.52 4.37 1.06
C ASN A 6 10.26 2.98 1.66
N SER A 7 9.40 2.21 1.01
CA SER A 7 8.97 0.88 1.43
C SER A 7 8.90 -0.06 0.22
N SER A 8 9.20 -1.32 0.41
CA SER A 8 8.97 -2.37 -0.59
C SER A 8 7.53 -2.91 -0.60
N GLY A 9 6.72 -2.53 0.39
CA GLY A 9 5.32 -2.93 0.51
C GLY A 9 4.35 -1.94 -0.13
N ALA A 10 3.08 -2.01 0.25
CA ALA A 10 1.99 -1.17 -0.27
C ALA A 10 2.32 0.32 -0.24
N LEU A 11 2.85 0.82 0.88
CA LEU A 11 3.17 2.24 1.07
C LEU A 11 4.26 2.78 0.12
N GLY A 12 5.06 1.91 -0.49
CA GLY A 12 6.04 2.28 -1.51
C GLY A 12 5.44 2.52 -2.89
N ASN A 13 4.17 2.16 -3.08
CA ASN A 13 3.45 2.27 -4.35
C ASN A 13 2.41 3.40 -4.34
N MET A 14 2.56 4.36 -3.46
CA MET A 14 1.62 5.46 -3.30
C MET A 14 2.26 6.72 -2.73
N TYR A 15 1.57 7.81 -2.90
CA TYR A 15 1.86 9.04 -2.19
C TYR A 15 0.57 9.69 -1.69
N PHE A 16 0.71 10.50 -0.64
CA PHE A 16 -0.38 11.14 0.06
C PHE A 16 -0.32 12.64 -0.13
N ARG A 17 -1.50 13.25 -0.23
CA ARG A 17 -1.67 14.71 -0.24
C ARG A 17 -2.60 15.14 0.87
N LYS A 18 -2.14 16.02 1.75
CA LYS A 18 -2.97 16.64 2.79
C LYS A 18 -3.28 18.06 2.41
N TYR A 19 -4.56 18.37 2.35
CA TYR A 19 -5.08 19.72 2.13
C TYR A 19 -5.67 20.25 3.43
N LYS A 20 -5.48 21.55 3.66
CA LYS A 20 -6.10 22.27 4.76
C LYS A 20 -6.94 23.40 4.20
N LEU A 21 -8.23 23.35 4.45
CA LEU A 21 -9.20 24.35 4.03
C LEU A 21 -9.53 25.24 5.23
N ILE A 22 -9.54 26.55 5.05
CA ILE A 22 -9.82 27.51 6.11
C ILE A 22 -10.83 28.51 5.57
N ASN A 23 -11.98 28.70 6.26
CA ASN A 23 -12.88 29.79 5.97
C ASN A 23 -12.33 31.07 6.61
N VAL A 24 -11.73 31.94 5.80
CA VAL A 24 -11.07 33.18 6.26
C VAL A 24 -11.99 34.41 6.23
N THR A 25 -13.28 34.24 6.04
CA THR A 25 -14.24 35.36 5.95
C THR A 25 -14.45 36.12 7.27
N ASN A 26 -13.88 35.64 8.37
CA ASN A 26 -13.82 36.34 9.67
C ASN A 26 -12.72 37.42 9.73
N ARG A 27 -11.90 37.59 8.69
CA ARG A 27 -10.86 38.61 8.66
C ARG A 27 -11.49 40.00 8.48
N SER A 28 -10.89 41.02 9.09
CA SER A 28 -11.43 42.37 9.24
C SER A 28 -11.86 43.09 7.95
N SER A 29 -11.35 42.67 6.80
CA SER A 29 -11.70 43.24 5.47
C SER A 29 -12.81 42.49 4.72
N LEU A 30 -13.34 41.40 5.30
CA LEU A 30 -14.32 40.52 4.66
C LEU A 30 -15.64 40.52 5.44
N ILE A 31 -16.72 40.24 4.74
CA ILE A 31 -18.03 39.96 5.37
C ILE A 31 -17.99 38.48 5.83
N PRO A 32 -18.25 38.21 7.11
CA PRO A 32 -18.32 36.83 7.59
C PRO A 32 -19.44 36.06 6.89
N ILE A 33 -19.07 34.95 6.25
CA ILE A 33 -20.01 34.09 5.50
C ILE A 33 -19.79 32.63 5.95
N THR A 34 -20.88 31.97 6.30
CA THR A 34 -20.90 30.50 6.43
C THR A 34 -21.08 29.87 5.06
N PHE A 35 -20.18 29.01 4.64
CA PHE A 35 -20.35 28.20 3.45
C PHE A 35 -21.14 26.94 3.83
N ASN A 36 -22.27 26.74 3.19
CA ASN A 36 -23.13 25.58 3.39
C ASN A 36 -23.04 24.64 2.19
N ASP A 37 -23.31 23.36 2.45
CA ASP A 37 -23.36 22.31 1.43
C ASP A 37 -22.10 22.27 0.54
N MET A 38 -20.94 22.43 1.17
CA MET A 38 -19.65 22.33 0.50
C MET A 38 -19.33 20.89 0.15
N TYR A 39 -18.58 20.73 -0.93
CA TYR A 39 -17.96 19.48 -1.33
C TYR A 39 -16.47 19.72 -1.56
N VAL A 40 -15.66 18.74 -1.23
CA VAL A 40 -14.29 18.61 -1.74
C VAL A 40 -14.29 17.51 -2.78
N SER A 41 -13.56 17.73 -3.87
CA SER A 41 -13.46 16.75 -4.93
C SER A 41 -12.03 16.58 -5.38
N MET A 42 -11.65 15.34 -5.66
CA MET A 42 -10.44 14.98 -6.35
C MET A 42 -10.81 14.66 -7.80
N TRP A 43 -10.24 15.39 -8.74
CA TRP A 43 -10.39 15.18 -10.17
C TRP A 43 -9.04 14.74 -10.74
N SER A 44 -9.08 13.82 -11.70
CA SER A 44 -7.89 13.25 -12.31
C SER A 44 -8.11 12.94 -13.78
N ASP A 45 -7.10 13.26 -14.58
CA ASP A 45 -6.94 12.91 -15.99
C ASP A 45 -5.77 11.92 -16.04
N VAL A 46 -6.07 10.63 -16.14
CA VAL A 46 -5.09 9.60 -15.79
C VAL A 46 -4.17 9.27 -16.95
N ASP A 47 -4.68 9.22 -18.20
CA ASP A 47 -3.92 8.81 -19.38
C ASP A 47 -3.04 7.57 -19.11
N LEU A 48 -3.68 6.43 -18.78
CA LEU A 48 -2.98 5.22 -18.34
C LEU A 48 -2.33 4.50 -19.52
N GLY A 49 -1.14 4.96 -19.93
CA GLY A 49 -0.45 4.51 -21.12
C GLY A 49 -1.05 5.12 -22.38
N ASP A 50 -1.85 4.37 -23.13
CA ASP A 50 -2.68 4.88 -24.23
C ASP A 50 -4.03 5.33 -23.68
N ALA A 51 -4.26 6.65 -23.59
CA ALA A 51 -5.54 7.18 -23.12
C ALA A 51 -6.76 6.70 -23.94
N GLY A 52 -6.53 6.18 -25.14
CA GLY A 52 -7.61 5.71 -26.02
C GLY A 52 -8.25 4.40 -25.58
N ASP A 53 -7.71 3.68 -24.63
CA ASP A 53 -8.22 2.40 -24.14
C ASP A 53 -8.48 2.34 -22.63
N ASP A 54 -8.67 3.50 -21.98
CA ASP A 54 -8.97 3.58 -20.57
C ASP A 54 -10.42 3.22 -20.24
N PHE A 55 -10.57 2.58 -19.08
CA PHE A 55 -11.81 2.41 -18.32
C PHE A 55 -11.63 2.90 -16.89
N VAL A 56 -12.72 3.34 -16.27
CA VAL A 56 -12.74 3.75 -14.88
C VAL A 56 -13.76 2.94 -14.07
N GLY A 57 -13.59 2.92 -12.76
CA GLY A 57 -14.50 2.27 -11.83
C GLY A 57 -14.37 2.82 -10.42
N VAL A 58 -15.25 2.42 -9.53
CA VAL A 58 -15.23 2.84 -8.14
C VAL A 58 -15.56 1.69 -7.19
N ASP A 59 -14.77 1.59 -6.12
CA ASP A 59 -15.11 0.78 -4.95
C ASP A 59 -15.67 1.69 -3.86
N THR A 60 -16.99 1.59 -3.65
CA THR A 60 -17.71 2.47 -2.73
C THR A 60 -17.51 2.13 -1.26
N VAL A 61 -16.95 0.96 -0.96
CA VAL A 61 -16.60 0.56 0.41
C VAL A 61 -15.26 1.12 0.82
N LEU A 62 -14.30 1.08 -0.12
CA LEU A 62 -12.95 1.59 0.11
C LEU A 62 -12.81 3.10 -0.09
N SER A 63 -13.84 3.80 -0.61
CA SER A 63 -13.74 5.19 -1.09
C SER A 63 -12.73 5.39 -2.22
N LEU A 64 -12.43 4.32 -2.96
CA LEU A 64 -11.41 4.23 -3.98
C LEU A 64 -12.00 4.34 -5.38
N GLN A 65 -11.63 5.35 -6.13
CA GLN A 65 -11.87 5.44 -7.57
C GLN A 65 -10.61 5.04 -8.33
N TYR A 66 -10.75 4.31 -9.44
CA TYR A 66 -9.60 3.76 -10.16
C TYR A 66 -9.78 3.78 -11.68
N CYS A 67 -8.64 3.84 -12.38
CA CYS A 67 -8.52 3.68 -13.82
C CYS A 67 -7.73 2.40 -14.15
N TYR A 68 -8.12 1.73 -15.24
CA TYR A 68 -7.48 0.52 -15.75
C TYR A 68 -7.69 0.39 -17.27
N ASN A 69 -6.77 -0.26 -17.97
CA ASN A 69 -6.89 -0.43 -19.41
C ASN A 69 -8.02 -1.40 -19.81
N ALA A 70 -8.73 -1.09 -20.88
CA ALA A 70 -9.68 -1.99 -21.53
C ALA A 70 -8.96 -3.15 -22.25
N ALA A 71 -7.78 -2.87 -22.83
CA ALA A 71 -6.96 -3.88 -23.50
C ALA A 71 -6.07 -4.65 -22.50
N ALA A 72 -5.74 -5.91 -22.85
CA ALA A 72 -4.85 -6.74 -22.03
C ALA A 72 -3.38 -6.32 -22.11
N ASN A 73 -3.00 -5.62 -23.17
CA ASN A 73 -1.65 -5.16 -23.43
C ASN A 73 -1.70 -3.68 -23.84
N ASP A 74 -0.70 -2.96 -23.42
CA ASP A 74 -0.44 -1.58 -23.83
C ASP A 74 1.04 -1.45 -24.21
N ASN A 75 1.32 -0.78 -25.32
CA ASN A 75 2.67 -0.61 -25.83
C ASN A 75 3.57 0.17 -24.87
N THR A 76 3.01 1.07 -24.09
CA THR A 76 3.73 1.88 -23.09
C THR A 76 4.35 1.01 -22.01
N TYR A 77 3.66 -0.06 -21.62
CA TYR A 77 4.10 -0.96 -20.55
C TYR A 77 4.79 -2.23 -21.04
N SER A 78 4.77 -2.50 -22.37
CA SER A 78 5.37 -3.71 -22.95
C SER A 78 6.83 -3.94 -22.51
N PRO A 79 7.23 -5.16 -22.12
CA PRO A 79 6.50 -6.44 -22.20
C PRO A 79 5.60 -6.74 -20.97
N LEU A 80 5.43 -5.82 -20.06
CA LEU A 80 4.60 -6.00 -18.87
C LEU A 80 3.12 -5.70 -19.18
N PRO A 81 2.17 -6.31 -18.47
CA PRO A 81 0.77 -5.90 -18.53
C PRO A 81 0.58 -4.47 -18.00
N PRO A 82 -0.48 -3.74 -18.44
CA PRO A 82 -0.77 -2.42 -17.90
C PRO A 82 -1.16 -2.48 -16.42
N PRO A 83 -0.78 -1.46 -15.62
CA PRO A 83 -1.18 -1.34 -14.22
C PRO A 83 -2.63 -0.90 -14.06
N ALA A 84 -3.04 -0.72 -12.80
CA ALA A 84 -4.18 0.10 -12.40
C ALA A 84 -3.69 1.26 -11.52
N VAL A 85 -4.38 2.39 -11.56
CA VAL A 85 -4.12 3.54 -10.70
C VAL A 85 -5.40 3.90 -9.95
N GLY A 86 -5.28 4.24 -8.66
CA GLY A 86 -6.39 4.58 -7.80
C GLY A 86 -6.20 5.89 -7.06
N PHE A 87 -7.33 6.48 -6.68
CA PHE A 87 -7.43 7.73 -5.94
C PHE A 87 -8.41 7.52 -4.80
N ASP A 88 -7.94 7.68 -3.57
CA ASP A 88 -8.74 7.44 -2.38
C ASP A 88 -8.81 8.65 -1.44
N PHE A 89 -9.97 8.80 -0.79
CA PHE A 89 -10.18 9.71 0.32
C PHE A 89 -9.93 9.02 1.67
N PHE A 90 -8.68 8.98 2.12
CA PHE A 90 -8.35 8.47 3.45
C PHE A 90 -8.92 9.31 4.58
N GLN A 91 -9.09 10.61 4.34
CA GLN A 91 -9.69 11.53 5.28
C GLN A 91 -10.49 12.58 4.53
N GLY A 92 -11.80 12.50 4.63
CA GLY A 92 -12.67 13.61 4.23
C GLY A 92 -12.90 14.61 5.35
N PRO A 93 -13.72 15.63 5.12
CA PRO A 93 -14.07 16.64 6.12
C PRO A 93 -14.66 16.04 7.38
N VAL A 94 -14.37 16.66 8.53
CA VAL A 94 -14.95 16.26 9.82
C VAL A 94 -16.36 16.79 9.94
N VAL A 95 -17.29 15.88 10.23
CA VAL A 95 -18.70 16.22 10.49
C VAL A 95 -19.20 15.56 11.77
N ASN A 96 -20.40 15.93 12.20
CA ASN A 96 -21.08 15.21 13.28
C ASN A 96 -21.56 13.85 12.76
N GLY A 97 -21.31 12.82 13.54
CA GLY A 97 -21.86 11.50 13.31
C GLY A 97 -23.37 11.46 13.55
N VAL A 98 -24.02 10.46 12.99
CA VAL A 98 -25.48 10.24 13.10
C VAL A 98 -25.73 9.00 13.92
N VAL A 99 -26.45 9.17 15.05
CA VAL A 99 -26.78 8.07 15.95
C VAL A 99 -27.50 6.92 15.22
N GLY A 100 -27.03 5.71 15.40
CA GLY A 100 -27.58 4.52 14.78
C GLY A 100 -27.17 4.33 13.31
N GLN A 101 -26.19 5.08 12.84
CA GLN A 101 -25.62 4.94 11.49
C GLN A 101 -24.12 4.64 11.56
N ASP A 102 -23.58 4.11 10.48
CA ASP A 102 -22.16 3.91 10.19
C ASP A 102 -21.91 4.47 8.79
N VAL A 103 -21.80 5.80 8.72
CA VAL A 103 -21.70 6.54 7.44
C VAL A 103 -20.36 6.30 6.77
N ASN A 104 -19.29 6.18 7.56
CA ASN A 104 -17.93 5.94 7.05
C ASN A 104 -17.60 4.45 6.87
N LYS A 105 -18.57 3.56 7.17
CA LYS A 105 -18.49 2.10 6.96
C LYS A 105 -17.31 1.41 7.67
N ASN A 106 -16.92 1.92 8.82
CA ASN A 106 -15.82 1.35 9.61
C ASN A 106 -16.27 0.29 10.64
N GLY A 107 -17.57 -0.01 10.71
CA GLY A 107 -18.17 -0.99 11.62
C GLY A 107 -18.50 -0.42 13.01
N VAL A 108 -18.35 0.88 13.22
CA VAL A 108 -18.66 1.58 14.48
C VAL A 108 -19.83 2.53 14.28
N ASP A 109 -20.78 2.56 15.25
CA ASP A 109 -21.85 3.57 15.23
C ASP A 109 -21.24 4.98 15.32
N ASP A 110 -21.63 5.86 14.41
CA ASP A 110 -21.11 7.23 14.31
C ASP A 110 -21.15 8.00 15.63
N ALA A 111 -22.14 7.73 16.49
CA ALA A 111 -22.25 8.37 17.81
C ALA A 111 -21.10 8.02 18.76
N SER A 112 -20.44 6.90 18.53
CA SER A 112 -19.31 6.40 19.33
C SER A 112 -17.97 6.56 18.61
N ASP A 113 -18.00 6.95 17.34
CA ASP A 113 -16.83 7.03 16.47
C ASP A 113 -16.01 8.32 16.71
N TYR A 114 -14.81 8.33 16.16
CA TYR A 114 -13.85 9.42 16.24
C TYR A 114 -13.31 9.79 14.85
N ALA A 115 -13.41 11.05 14.51
CA ALA A 115 -12.72 11.58 13.34
C ALA A 115 -11.22 11.75 13.59
N ILE A 116 -10.44 11.80 12.51
CA ILE A 116 -9.04 12.24 12.52
C ILE A 116 -8.99 13.71 12.07
N PHE A 117 -8.34 14.54 12.86
CA PHE A 117 -8.08 15.94 12.53
C PHE A 117 -6.77 16.38 13.20
N ASN A 118 -5.90 17.06 12.46
CA ASN A 118 -4.61 17.54 12.94
C ASN A 118 -3.75 16.43 13.59
N ASN A 119 -3.75 15.24 12.97
CA ASN A 119 -3.06 14.03 13.43
C ASN A 119 -3.50 13.56 14.83
N ALA A 120 -4.75 13.80 15.21
CA ALA A 120 -5.32 13.37 16.47
C ALA A 120 -6.76 12.89 16.28
N LYS A 121 -7.23 11.99 17.15
CA LYS A 121 -8.63 11.59 17.22
C LYS A 121 -9.46 12.69 17.86
N VAL A 122 -10.59 13.03 17.23
CA VAL A 122 -11.57 14.03 17.67
C VAL A 122 -12.93 13.36 17.80
N GLY A 123 -13.58 13.52 18.93
CA GLY A 123 -14.88 12.90 19.21
C GLY A 123 -15.01 12.54 20.68
N PRO A 124 -15.91 11.63 21.08
CA PRO A 124 -16.77 10.80 20.21
C PRO A 124 -17.87 11.59 19.49
N GLY A 125 -18.53 10.93 18.55
CA GLY A 125 -19.64 11.50 17.77
C GLY A 125 -19.17 12.40 16.62
N LYS A 126 -17.96 12.20 16.14
CA LYS A 126 -17.38 12.85 14.95
C LYS A 126 -16.86 11.78 13.99
N ILE A 127 -17.07 12.00 12.71
CA ILE A 127 -16.57 11.14 11.63
C ILE A 127 -15.84 11.97 10.58
N ASN A 128 -14.91 11.36 9.87
CA ASN A 128 -14.47 11.87 8.58
C ASN A 128 -15.46 11.39 7.51
N LEU A 129 -16.01 12.31 6.72
CA LEU A 129 -16.88 11.92 5.62
C LEU A 129 -16.10 11.06 4.62
N PRO A 130 -16.62 9.88 4.23
CA PRO A 130 -16.03 9.09 3.17
C PRO A 130 -16.27 9.76 1.81
N MET A 131 -15.86 9.12 0.73
CA MET A 131 -16.36 9.47 -0.60
C MET A 131 -17.89 9.32 -0.63
N THR A 132 -18.60 10.38 -1.02
CA THR A 132 -20.08 10.40 -1.09
C THR A 132 -20.61 10.39 -2.52
N ALA A 133 -19.74 10.65 -3.50
CA ALA A 133 -20.06 10.56 -4.92
C ALA A 133 -18.82 10.24 -5.75
N ALA A 134 -19.02 9.53 -6.85
CA ALA A 134 -18.02 9.31 -7.88
C ALA A 134 -18.63 9.58 -9.26
N TYR A 135 -17.87 10.26 -10.11
CA TYR A 135 -18.28 10.64 -11.45
C TYR A 135 -17.13 10.44 -12.44
N TYR A 136 -17.44 10.51 -13.71
CA TYR A 136 -16.42 10.42 -14.77
C TYR A 136 -16.81 11.33 -15.94
N PHE A 137 -15.82 11.64 -16.77
CA PHE A 137 -16.01 12.30 -18.04
C PHE A 137 -15.56 11.39 -19.17
N ALA A 138 -16.32 11.40 -20.25
CA ALA A 138 -16.02 10.63 -21.44
C ALA A 138 -16.49 11.39 -22.68
N ASN A 139 -15.74 11.26 -23.76
CA ASN A 139 -16.13 11.80 -25.05
C ASN A 139 -17.33 11.02 -25.63
N GLY A 140 -18.23 11.72 -26.31
CA GLY A 140 -19.35 11.11 -27.03
C GLY A 140 -20.73 11.25 -26.36
N ASP A 141 -20.80 11.55 -25.06
CA ASP A 141 -22.06 11.89 -24.37
C ASP A 141 -21.92 13.26 -23.67
N PRO A 142 -22.67 14.29 -24.09
CA PRO A 142 -22.60 15.61 -23.47
C PRO A 142 -23.05 15.65 -22.01
N ASN A 143 -23.81 14.67 -21.51
CA ASN A 143 -24.24 14.61 -20.11
C ASN A 143 -23.08 14.26 -19.15
N ILE A 144 -22.04 13.61 -19.66
CA ILE A 144 -20.83 13.24 -18.95
C ILE A 144 -19.57 13.84 -19.62
N GLY A 145 -19.74 14.87 -20.46
CA GLY A 145 -18.63 15.65 -20.99
C GLY A 145 -18.04 16.59 -19.94
N ASP A 146 -16.81 17.04 -20.20
CA ASP A 146 -16.16 18.02 -19.33
C ASP A 146 -16.97 19.31 -19.22
N PRO A 147 -17.27 19.79 -17.99
CA PRO A 147 -17.90 21.10 -17.83
C PRO A 147 -17.01 22.20 -18.39
N PRO A 148 -17.61 23.30 -18.94
CA PRO A 148 -16.87 24.44 -19.45
C PRO A 148 -15.91 25.01 -18.42
N GLN A 149 -14.63 25.15 -18.78
CA GLN A 149 -13.57 25.69 -17.94
C GLN A 149 -13.01 27.00 -18.53
N GLY A 150 -12.30 27.78 -17.71
CA GLY A 150 -11.58 28.96 -18.13
C GLY A 150 -12.27 30.30 -17.79
N THR A 151 -11.72 31.40 -18.30
CA THR A 151 -12.19 32.79 -18.03
C THR A 151 -13.61 33.07 -18.52
N THR A 152 -14.09 32.23 -19.41
CA THR A 152 -15.49 32.14 -19.83
C THR A 152 -16.24 31.05 -19.10
N GLY A 153 -15.58 30.38 -18.15
CA GLY A 153 -16.17 29.41 -17.22
C GLY A 153 -17.31 30.07 -16.50
N THR A 154 -18.41 29.85 -17.08
CA THR A 154 -19.64 30.50 -16.75
C THR A 154 -20.15 29.90 -15.45
N ALA A 155 -21.04 30.62 -14.78
CA ALA A 155 -21.83 30.06 -13.68
C ALA A 155 -22.40 28.67 -14.02
N ASP A 156 -22.58 28.38 -15.31
CA ASP A 156 -23.02 27.07 -15.81
C ASP A 156 -22.00 25.97 -15.63
N GLY A 157 -20.72 26.18 -15.92
CA GLY A 157 -19.66 25.21 -15.67
C GLY A 157 -19.51 24.88 -14.18
N PHE A 158 -19.55 25.89 -13.31
CA PHE A 158 -19.52 25.68 -11.85
C PHE A 158 -20.73 24.89 -11.36
N ARG A 159 -21.92 25.16 -11.89
CA ARG A 159 -23.15 24.42 -11.60
C ARG A 159 -23.04 22.96 -12.04
N GLN A 160 -22.44 22.70 -13.21
CA GLN A 160 -22.23 21.34 -13.72
C GLN A 160 -21.25 20.56 -12.82
N PHE A 161 -20.12 21.14 -12.42
CA PHE A 161 -19.22 20.51 -11.46
C PHE A 161 -19.92 20.23 -10.13
N TYR A 162 -20.69 21.19 -9.61
CA TYR A 162 -21.42 21.01 -8.36
C TYR A 162 -22.48 19.89 -8.44
N ASN A 163 -23.12 19.70 -9.61
CA ASN A 163 -24.00 18.58 -9.85
C ASN A 163 -23.23 17.24 -9.79
N PHE A 164 -22.05 17.16 -10.44
CA PHE A 164 -21.21 15.97 -10.40
C PHE A 164 -20.75 15.63 -8.98
N PHE A 165 -20.39 16.62 -8.17
CA PHE A 165 -20.00 16.40 -6.76
C PHE A 165 -21.14 15.81 -5.92
N GLN A 166 -22.38 15.97 -6.36
CA GLN A 166 -23.57 15.39 -5.76
C GLN A 166 -23.97 14.03 -6.36
N GLY A 167 -23.20 13.47 -7.30
CA GLY A 167 -23.56 12.24 -8.01
C GLY A 167 -24.70 12.43 -9.01
N LYS A 168 -24.69 13.54 -9.74
CA LYS A 168 -25.70 13.91 -10.75
C LYS A 168 -25.02 14.24 -12.08
N PHE A 169 -25.77 14.09 -13.17
CA PHE A 169 -25.31 14.55 -14.48
C PHE A 169 -25.11 16.07 -14.49
N GLY A 170 -23.99 16.53 -15.04
CA GLY A 170 -23.60 17.93 -14.98
C GLY A 170 -24.63 18.88 -15.59
N ILE A 171 -25.03 18.64 -16.83
CA ILE A 171 -25.95 19.53 -17.58
C ILE A 171 -27.37 19.49 -17.01
N SER A 172 -27.93 18.29 -16.87
CA SER A 172 -29.35 18.12 -16.50
C SER A 172 -29.61 18.23 -15.00
N GLY A 173 -28.61 17.96 -14.16
CA GLY A 173 -28.79 17.78 -12.71
C GLY A 173 -29.60 16.55 -12.31
N ALA A 174 -29.92 15.66 -13.26
CA ALA A 174 -30.60 14.43 -12.99
C ALA A 174 -29.67 13.47 -12.23
N PRO A 175 -30.17 12.63 -11.29
CA PRO A 175 -29.36 11.65 -10.59
C PRO A 175 -28.79 10.60 -11.54
N PHE A 176 -27.65 10.00 -11.20
CA PHE A 176 -27.18 8.79 -11.87
C PHE A 176 -28.15 7.64 -11.61
N ILE A 177 -28.27 6.77 -12.60
CA ILE A 177 -29.04 5.52 -12.52
C ILE A 177 -28.05 4.37 -12.75
N ASP A 178 -27.91 3.52 -11.77
CA ASP A 178 -27.15 2.28 -11.92
C ASP A 178 -27.84 1.40 -12.98
N LEU A 179 -27.15 1.15 -14.07
CA LEU A 179 -27.70 0.42 -15.21
C LEU A 179 -27.97 -1.06 -14.92
N SER A 180 -27.32 -1.61 -13.93
CA SER A 180 -27.50 -3.02 -13.56
C SER A 180 -28.73 -3.25 -12.68
N THR A 181 -29.15 -2.23 -11.93
CA THR A 181 -30.24 -2.31 -10.95
C THR A 181 -31.43 -1.41 -11.30
N GLY A 182 -31.22 -0.39 -12.13
CA GLY A 182 -32.22 0.67 -12.42
C GLY A 182 -32.47 1.63 -11.24
N GLN A 183 -31.65 1.57 -10.18
CA GLN A 183 -31.81 2.41 -8.99
C GLN A 183 -30.97 3.69 -9.08
N GLN A 184 -31.41 4.73 -8.40
CA GLN A 184 -30.61 5.94 -8.24
C GLN A 184 -29.37 5.66 -7.40
N THR A 185 -28.26 6.26 -7.81
CA THR A 185 -26.96 6.17 -7.14
C THR A 185 -26.22 7.50 -7.22
N THR A 186 -25.30 7.75 -6.30
CA THR A 186 -24.32 8.85 -6.38
C THR A 186 -22.98 8.39 -6.95
N TYR A 187 -22.83 7.09 -7.23
CA TYR A 187 -21.59 6.48 -7.67
C TYR A 187 -21.75 5.95 -9.10
N ALA A 188 -21.21 6.68 -10.06
CA ALA A 188 -21.13 6.16 -11.43
C ALA A 188 -20.14 5.01 -11.51
N LEU A 189 -20.44 3.98 -12.33
CA LEU A 189 -19.55 2.87 -12.62
C LEU A 189 -19.11 2.08 -11.39
N SER A 190 -20.04 1.83 -10.46
CA SER A 190 -19.80 1.15 -9.18
C SER A 190 -19.77 -0.39 -9.27
N GLY A 191 -19.70 -0.95 -10.47
CA GLY A 191 -19.56 -2.38 -10.68
C GLY A 191 -18.14 -2.91 -10.41
N ASP A 192 -18.04 -4.24 -10.32
CA ASP A 192 -16.77 -4.94 -10.12
C ASP A 192 -16.28 -5.54 -11.46
N PRO A 193 -15.27 -4.96 -12.11
CA PRO A 193 -14.80 -5.44 -13.40
C PRO A 193 -14.10 -6.81 -13.31
N VAL A 194 -13.56 -7.18 -12.14
CA VAL A 194 -12.92 -8.47 -11.91
C VAL A 194 -13.98 -9.59 -11.89
N LYS A 195 -15.07 -9.36 -11.16
CA LYS A 195 -16.24 -10.27 -11.11
C LYS A 195 -17.19 -10.09 -12.28
N ARG A 196 -17.03 -9.04 -13.08
CA ARG A 196 -17.92 -8.67 -14.20
C ARG A 196 -19.37 -8.48 -13.77
N THR A 197 -19.59 -7.78 -12.66
CA THR A 197 -20.91 -7.55 -12.09
C THR A 197 -21.15 -6.07 -11.84
N GLY A 198 -22.43 -5.67 -11.84
CA GLY A 198 -22.83 -4.28 -11.59
C GLY A 198 -22.68 -3.37 -12.81
N TRP A 199 -22.70 -2.07 -12.57
CA TRP A 199 -22.56 -1.05 -13.61
C TRP A 199 -21.07 -0.81 -13.93
N LEU A 200 -20.63 -1.32 -15.07
CA LEU A 200 -19.23 -1.26 -15.52
C LEU A 200 -19.04 -0.21 -16.60
N ASP A 201 -17.86 0.40 -16.67
CA ASP A 201 -17.41 1.14 -17.85
C ASP A 201 -17.30 0.20 -19.06
N GLY A 202 -17.56 0.73 -20.25
CA GLY A 202 -17.69 -0.08 -21.47
C GLY A 202 -19.10 -0.59 -21.74
N ALA A 203 -20.04 -0.50 -20.79
CA ALA A 203 -21.42 -0.93 -21.01
C ALA A 203 -22.21 0.03 -21.90
N GLN A 204 -21.91 1.33 -21.84
CA GLN A 204 -22.60 2.37 -22.63
C GLN A 204 -21.70 2.99 -23.70
N LEU A 205 -20.45 3.25 -23.38
CA LEU A 205 -19.46 3.87 -24.24
C LEU A 205 -18.26 2.94 -24.43
N PRO A 206 -17.63 2.93 -25.60
CA PRO A 206 -16.39 2.21 -25.79
C PRO A 206 -15.29 2.78 -24.87
N ALA A 207 -14.19 2.06 -24.71
CA ALA A 207 -12.99 2.57 -24.06
C ALA A 207 -12.49 3.85 -24.73
N GLY A 208 -11.80 4.66 -23.98
CA GLY A 208 -11.28 5.93 -24.48
C GLY A 208 -10.75 6.82 -23.38
N ASP A 209 -10.33 8.00 -23.74
CA ASP A 209 -9.89 9.06 -22.83
C ASP A 209 -10.93 9.28 -21.73
N ARG A 210 -10.57 8.91 -20.52
CA ARG A 210 -11.39 8.97 -19.31
C ARG A 210 -10.79 9.94 -18.31
N ARG A 211 -11.62 10.88 -17.87
CA ARG A 211 -11.35 11.65 -16.66
C ARG A 211 -12.27 11.16 -15.56
N GLN A 212 -11.79 11.15 -14.36
CA GLN A 212 -12.56 10.67 -13.21
C GLN A 212 -12.52 11.66 -12.07
N GLY A 213 -13.53 11.62 -11.22
CA GLY A 213 -13.56 12.42 -10.02
C GLY A 213 -14.40 11.81 -8.93
N SER A 214 -13.93 11.97 -7.72
CA SER A 214 -14.62 11.57 -6.50
C SER A 214 -14.85 12.79 -5.62
N ALA A 215 -15.94 12.80 -4.85
CA ALA A 215 -16.30 13.91 -3.99
C ALA A 215 -16.70 13.43 -2.59
N SER A 216 -16.39 14.24 -1.59
CA SER A 216 -16.81 14.07 -0.19
C SER A 216 -17.58 15.32 0.27
N GLY A 217 -18.79 15.12 0.74
CA GLY A 217 -19.73 16.18 1.16
C GLY A 217 -21.17 15.64 1.26
N PRO A 218 -22.15 16.50 1.63
CA PRO A 218 -21.99 17.93 1.96
C PRO A 218 -21.44 18.16 3.39
N PHE A 219 -20.76 19.28 3.57
CA PHE A 219 -20.35 19.79 4.88
C PHE A 219 -20.43 21.31 4.92
N ASN A 220 -20.40 21.90 6.12
CA ASN A 220 -20.49 23.34 6.32
C ASN A 220 -19.21 23.88 6.93
N MET A 221 -18.87 25.14 6.63
CA MET A 221 -17.77 25.85 7.26
C MET A 221 -18.22 27.26 7.69
N ALA A 222 -18.31 27.49 9.00
CA ALA A 222 -18.50 28.81 9.57
C ALA A 222 -17.23 29.68 9.43
N PRO A 223 -17.32 31.01 9.59
CA PRO A 223 -16.16 31.87 9.57
C PRO A 223 -15.11 31.47 10.61
N GLY A 224 -13.90 31.17 10.17
CA GLY A 224 -12.79 30.70 11.00
C GLY A 224 -12.63 29.17 11.08
N ASP A 225 -13.61 28.41 10.62
CA ASP A 225 -13.53 26.94 10.59
C ASP A 225 -12.39 26.46 9.70
N THR A 226 -11.85 25.32 10.10
CA THR A 226 -10.80 24.61 9.39
C THR A 226 -11.22 23.17 9.16
N GLN A 227 -10.99 22.66 7.94
CA GLN A 227 -11.10 21.27 7.59
C GLN A 227 -9.78 20.74 7.04
N GLU A 228 -9.54 19.45 7.21
CA GLU A 228 -8.43 18.74 6.60
C GLU A 228 -8.95 17.60 5.74
N VAL A 229 -8.30 17.39 4.59
CA VAL A 229 -8.59 16.30 3.67
C VAL A 229 -7.28 15.63 3.32
N VAL A 230 -7.25 14.30 3.38
CA VAL A 230 -6.11 13.50 2.93
C VAL A 230 -6.57 12.57 1.84
N VAL A 231 -5.90 12.67 0.70
CA VAL A 231 -6.11 11.78 -0.45
C VAL A 231 -4.81 11.08 -0.79
N ALA A 232 -4.92 9.88 -1.36
CA ALA A 232 -3.77 9.16 -1.88
C ALA A 232 -3.93 8.87 -3.38
N GLU A 233 -2.80 8.80 -4.07
CA GLU A 233 -2.68 8.21 -5.40
C GLU A 233 -1.89 6.92 -5.27
N ILE A 234 -2.45 5.83 -5.76
CA ILE A 234 -1.97 4.46 -5.56
C ILE A 234 -1.79 3.82 -6.93
N VAL A 235 -0.67 3.16 -7.17
CA VAL A 235 -0.41 2.40 -8.40
C VAL A 235 -0.17 0.94 -8.07
N ALA A 236 -0.75 0.04 -8.87
CA ALA A 236 -0.54 -1.40 -8.71
C ALA A 236 -0.47 -2.10 -10.07
N GLY A 237 0.35 -3.13 -10.18
CA GLY A 237 0.57 -3.86 -11.44
C GLY A 237 1.84 -3.44 -12.16
N ALA A 238 1.86 -3.56 -13.49
CA ALA A 238 3.06 -3.44 -14.33
C ALA A 238 4.18 -4.40 -13.89
N ILE A 239 3.81 -5.58 -13.41
CA ILE A 239 4.72 -6.65 -12.98
C ILE A 239 4.34 -7.98 -13.64
N PRO A 240 5.31 -8.90 -13.87
CA PRO A 240 5.00 -10.18 -14.50
C PRO A 240 3.90 -10.97 -13.78
N GLY A 241 2.92 -11.48 -14.54
CA GLY A 241 1.85 -12.31 -14.01
C GLY A 241 0.67 -11.56 -13.39
N VAL A 242 0.69 -10.24 -13.34
CA VAL A 242 -0.43 -9.40 -12.87
C VAL A 242 -1.07 -8.73 -14.09
N ASP A 243 -2.17 -9.27 -14.58
CA ASP A 243 -2.91 -8.66 -15.68
C ASP A 243 -3.70 -7.41 -15.23
N ARG A 244 -4.30 -6.69 -16.19
CA ARG A 244 -5.03 -5.44 -15.94
C ARG A 244 -6.19 -5.55 -14.93
N LEU A 245 -6.82 -6.72 -14.79
CA LEU A 245 -7.90 -6.94 -13.82
C LEU A 245 -7.33 -7.35 -12.46
N SER A 246 -6.33 -8.22 -12.45
CA SER A 246 -5.59 -8.57 -11.25
C SER A 246 -4.89 -7.35 -10.63
N ALA A 247 -4.51 -6.36 -11.46
CA ALA A 247 -3.96 -5.09 -11.00
C ALA A 247 -4.96 -4.30 -10.14
N ILE A 248 -6.27 -4.39 -10.41
CA ILE A 248 -7.32 -3.77 -9.59
C ILE A 248 -7.40 -4.44 -8.20
N GLU A 249 -7.31 -5.78 -8.15
CA GLU A 249 -7.30 -6.50 -6.86
C GLU A 249 -6.05 -6.16 -6.03
N LEU A 250 -4.90 -6.07 -6.68
CA LEU A 250 -3.67 -5.63 -6.04
C LEU A 250 -3.75 -4.18 -5.54
N LEU A 251 -4.37 -3.30 -6.34
CA LEU A 251 -4.61 -1.90 -5.97
C LEU A 251 -5.47 -1.80 -4.71
N LYS A 252 -6.58 -2.51 -4.64
CA LYS A 252 -7.46 -2.58 -3.47
C LYS A 252 -6.75 -3.14 -2.24
N PHE A 253 -5.88 -4.13 -2.45
CA PHE A 253 -5.07 -4.69 -1.37
C PHE A 253 -4.06 -3.67 -0.81
N TYR A 254 -3.41 -2.89 -1.67
CA TYR A 254 -2.52 -1.80 -1.25
C TYR A 254 -3.26 -0.70 -0.51
N ASP A 255 -4.44 -0.34 -0.98
CA ASP A 255 -5.32 0.64 -0.38
C ASP A 255 -5.72 0.25 1.07
N GLN A 256 -6.17 -0.98 1.27
CA GLN A 256 -6.52 -1.50 2.60
C GLN A 256 -5.33 -1.47 3.58
N GLN A 257 -4.13 -1.83 3.12
CA GLN A 257 -2.93 -1.74 3.96
C GLN A 257 -2.58 -0.29 4.30
N ALA A 258 -2.76 0.62 3.36
CA ALA A 258 -2.52 2.04 3.58
C ALA A 258 -3.54 2.66 4.55
N GLN A 259 -4.81 2.23 4.50
CA GLN A 259 -5.83 2.67 5.44
C GLN A 259 -5.46 2.29 6.88
N VAL A 260 -5.03 1.04 7.10
CA VAL A 260 -4.53 0.59 8.41
C VAL A 260 -3.36 1.45 8.90
N ALA A 261 -2.43 1.77 7.99
CA ALA A 261 -1.31 2.65 8.31
C ALA A 261 -1.75 4.07 8.66
N TYR A 262 -2.70 4.61 7.90
CA TYR A 262 -3.26 5.93 8.11
C TYR A 262 -3.98 6.03 9.47
N ASP A 263 -4.84 5.06 9.80
CA ASP A 263 -5.60 5.01 11.07
C ASP A 263 -4.68 4.90 12.30
N ALA A 264 -3.50 4.34 12.11
CA ALA A 264 -2.41 4.32 13.08
C ALA A 264 -1.56 5.61 13.10
N PHE A 265 -1.97 6.67 12.41
CA PHE A 265 -1.21 7.92 12.22
C PHE A 265 0.19 7.69 11.63
N PHE A 266 0.34 6.70 10.76
CA PHE A 266 1.62 6.23 10.24
C PHE A 266 2.66 5.88 11.32
N ASN A 267 2.22 5.71 12.54
CA ASN A 267 3.03 5.17 13.60
C ASN A 267 3.14 3.65 13.43
N LEU A 268 3.86 3.25 12.39
CA LEU A 268 3.97 1.85 11.98
C LEU A 268 4.86 1.05 12.91
N PRO A 269 4.62 -0.27 13.06
CA PRO A 269 5.59 -1.15 13.67
C PRO A 269 6.86 -1.20 12.81
N VAL A 270 7.98 -1.48 13.44
CA VAL A 270 9.27 -1.63 12.76
C VAL A 270 9.77 -3.06 12.91
N ALA A 271 10.46 -3.54 11.88
CA ALA A 271 11.13 -4.82 11.93
C ALA A 271 12.23 -4.82 12.99
N PRO A 272 12.65 -5.98 13.49
CA PRO A 272 13.78 -6.09 14.41
C PRO A 272 15.04 -5.42 13.84
N PRO A 273 15.93 -4.86 14.69
CA PRO A 273 17.23 -4.38 14.24
C PRO A 273 18.00 -5.46 13.47
N ALA A 274 18.68 -5.06 12.40
CA ALA A 274 19.48 -5.98 11.59
C ALA A 274 20.62 -6.59 12.40
N PRO A 275 20.90 -7.91 12.27
CA PRO A 275 22.03 -8.56 12.92
C PRO A 275 23.36 -7.94 12.46
N VAL A 276 24.29 -7.78 13.41
CA VAL A 276 25.66 -7.35 13.11
C VAL A 276 26.52 -8.59 12.90
N VAL A 277 26.83 -8.90 11.64
CA VAL A 277 27.48 -10.14 11.24
C VAL A 277 28.99 -9.96 11.10
N THR A 278 29.76 -10.79 11.80
CA THR A 278 31.17 -10.97 11.58
C THR A 278 31.37 -12.11 10.57
N VAL A 279 32.19 -11.89 9.56
CA VAL A 279 32.47 -12.87 8.51
C VAL A 279 33.85 -13.44 8.67
N THR A 280 33.96 -14.78 8.68
CA THR A 280 35.28 -15.51 8.69
C THR A 280 35.33 -16.38 7.43
N PRO A 281 36.10 -15.97 6.40
CA PRO A 281 36.36 -16.82 5.24
C PRO A 281 37.45 -17.89 5.59
N LEU A 282 37.15 -19.13 5.29
CA LEU A 282 38.03 -20.28 5.52
C LEU A 282 38.24 -21.04 4.20
N ASP A 283 39.03 -22.15 4.26
CA ASP A 283 39.25 -23.02 3.10
C ASP A 283 37.96 -23.73 2.67
N LYS A 284 37.36 -23.26 1.57
CA LYS A 284 36.09 -23.74 1.01
C LYS A 284 34.90 -23.66 1.98
N GLU A 285 35.00 -22.76 2.95
CA GLU A 285 34.02 -22.57 4.01
C GLU A 285 33.87 -21.08 4.33
N ILE A 286 32.67 -20.69 4.72
CA ILE A 286 32.35 -19.34 5.19
C ILE A 286 31.62 -19.47 6.52
N VAL A 287 32.11 -18.80 7.56
CA VAL A 287 31.39 -18.67 8.82
C VAL A 287 30.81 -17.29 8.93
N LEU A 288 29.52 -17.23 9.16
CA LEU A 288 28.79 -16.03 9.51
C LEU A 288 28.41 -16.07 10.96
N ASP A 289 28.84 -15.09 11.77
CA ASP A 289 28.67 -15.06 13.22
C ASP A 289 28.14 -13.71 13.67
N TRP A 290 26.99 -13.67 14.32
CA TRP A 290 26.37 -12.48 14.88
C TRP A 290 26.19 -12.56 16.40
N SER A 291 26.97 -13.44 17.05
CA SER A 291 27.02 -13.59 18.53
C SER A 291 28.00 -12.63 19.21
N LYS A 292 28.93 -12.02 18.48
CA LYS A 292 30.08 -11.30 19.02
C LYS A 292 29.75 -10.07 19.84
N ASP A 293 28.65 -9.41 19.54
CA ASP A 293 28.19 -8.19 20.25
C ASP A 293 26.86 -8.50 20.95
N GLU A 294 26.96 -8.79 22.26
CA GLU A 294 25.81 -9.16 23.08
C GLU A 294 24.73 -8.07 23.09
N ALA A 295 25.11 -6.80 23.19
CA ALA A 295 24.16 -5.69 23.20
C ALA A 295 23.38 -5.62 21.88
N LYS A 296 24.00 -5.95 20.75
CA LYS A 296 23.39 -5.92 19.43
C LYS A 296 22.42 -7.07 19.22
N TYR A 297 22.84 -8.32 19.49
CA TYR A 297 21.91 -9.43 19.30
C TYR A 297 20.76 -9.40 20.31
N LEU A 298 20.97 -8.94 21.55
CA LEU A 298 19.89 -8.74 22.51
C LEU A 298 18.92 -7.65 22.06
N ALA A 299 19.40 -6.55 21.49
CA ALA A 299 18.53 -5.51 20.91
C ALA A 299 17.65 -6.06 19.78
N THR A 300 18.16 -7.01 18.99
CA THR A 300 17.39 -7.71 17.96
C THR A 300 16.37 -8.67 18.56
N GLU A 301 16.83 -9.57 19.44
CA GLU A 301 16.03 -10.69 19.95
C GLU A 301 14.99 -10.27 21.02
N GLN A 302 15.19 -9.15 21.68
CA GLN A 302 14.24 -8.58 22.65
C GLN A 302 13.34 -7.51 22.01
N SER A 303 13.41 -7.32 20.69
CA SER A 303 12.59 -6.33 20.01
C SER A 303 11.10 -6.68 20.12
N ASP A 304 10.32 -5.68 20.50
CA ASP A 304 8.85 -5.68 20.47
C ASP A 304 8.40 -4.33 19.94
N SER A 305 7.90 -4.31 18.73
CA SER A 305 7.35 -3.12 18.13
C SER A 305 5.86 -3.29 17.94
N LYS A 306 5.05 -2.77 18.88
CA LYS A 306 3.59 -2.82 18.83
C LYS A 306 3.02 -4.24 18.71
N GLY A 307 3.60 -5.17 19.45
CA GLY A 307 3.20 -6.58 19.44
C GLY A 307 3.87 -7.42 18.34
N TYR A 308 4.69 -6.81 17.48
CA TYR A 308 5.58 -7.55 16.58
C TYR A 308 6.83 -7.92 17.36
N LYS A 309 6.86 -9.13 17.88
CA LYS A 309 7.97 -9.67 18.65
C LYS A 309 8.95 -10.40 17.77
N PHE A 310 10.23 -10.32 18.10
CA PHE A 310 11.24 -11.11 17.41
C PHE A 310 10.84 -12.58 17.37
N GLN A 311 10.97 -13.20 16.20
CA GLN A 311 10.62 -14.61 15.99
C GLN A 311 11.83 -15.43 15.51
N GLY A 312 12.77 -14.84 14.76
CA GLY A 312 13.92 -15.60 14.26
C GLY A 312 14.82 -14.84 13.30
N TYR A 313 15.79 -15.58 12.78
CA TYR A 313 16.75 -15.15 11.76
C TYR A 313 16.58 -15.94 10.47
N ASN A 314 16.72 -15.27 9.34
CA ASN A 314 16.85 -15.88 8.02
C ASN A 314 18.27 -15.66 7.49
N ILE A 315 18.85 -16.68 6.87
CA ILE A 315 20.13 -16.60 6.20
C ILE A 315 19.90 -16.87 4.71
N TYR A 316 20.35 -15.94 3.87
CA TYR A 316 20.19 -16.02 2.41
C TYR A 316 21.51 -16.07 1.70
N GLN A 317 21.57 -16.87 0.63
CA GLN A 317 22.59 -16.77 -0.41
C GLN A 317 21.96 -16.12 -1.66
N LEU A 318 22.65 -15.14 -2.22
CA LEU A 318 22.17 -14.34 -3.34
C LEU A 318 23.04 -14.56 -4.58
N PRO A 319 22.48 -14.48 -5.81
CA PRO A 319 23.25 -14.59 -7.04
C PRO A 319 24.27 -13.45 -7.24
N THR A 320 23.93 -12.24 -6.82
CA THR A 320 24.77 -11.04 -6.95
C THR A 320 24.65 -10.13 -5.73
N ALA A 321 25.51 -9.12 -5.63
CA ALA A 321 25.44 -8.10 -4.58
C ALA A 321 24.18 -7.23 -4.65
N PHE A 322 23.47 -7.23 -5.78
CA PHE A 322 22.31 -6.37 -6.05
C PHE A 322 21.01 -7.15 -6.18
N SER A 323 21.07 -8.48 -6.00
CA SER A 323 19.89 -9.34 -6.10
C SER A 323 18.90 -9.08 -4.97
N ALA A 324 17.60 -9.14 -5.28
CA ALA A 324 16.53 -9.16 -4.28
C ALA A 324 16.49 -10.51 -3.54
N VAL A 325 15.88 -10.53 -2.35
CA VAL A 325 15.66 -11.77 -1.56
C VAL A 325 14.91 -12.83 -2.37
N SER A 326 13.95 -12.41 -3.20
CA SER A 326 13.16 -13.30 -4.05
C SER A 326 13.97 -14.04 -5.12
N GLU A 327 15.15 -13.54 -5.47
CA GLU A 327 16.08 -14.16 -6.41
C GLU A 327 17.10 -15.09 -5.72
N GLY A 328 17.14 -15.04 -4.40
CA GLY A 328 18.08 -15.79 -3.57
C GLY A 328 17.55 -17.13 -3.08
N PHE A 329 18.43 -17.84 -2.39
CA PHE A 329 18.14 -19.10 -1.72
C PHE A 329 18.22 -18.92 -0.21
N ARG A 330 17.18 -19.36 0.49
CA ARG A 330 17.22 -19.42 1.95
C ARG A 330 18.10 -20.58 2.39
N VAL A 331 19.24 -20.28 2.99
CA VAL A 331 20.24 -21.27 3.47
C VAL A 331 19.75 -21.92 4.76
N ALA A 332 19.24 -21.12 5.69
CA ALA A 332 18.72 -21.57 6.96
C ALA A 332 17.72 -20.57 7.55
N THR A 333 16.88 -21.04 8.46
CA THR A 333 16.09 -20.23 9.38
C THR A 333 16.34 -20.74 10.80
N TYR A 334 16.57 -19.84 11.74
CA TYR A 334 16.70 -20.12 13.16
C TYR A 334 15.64 -19.33 13.91
N ASP A 335 14.68 -20.01 14.52
CA ASP A 335 13.52 -19.40 15.16
C ASP A 335 13.38 -19.79 16.63
N MET A 336 12.57 -19.03 17.32
CA MET A 336 12.26 -19.27 18.74
C MET A 336 11.61 -20.64 18.92
N VAL A 337 11.75 -21.21 20.13
CA VAL A 337 11.04 -22.44 20.53
C VAL A 337 9.73 -22.02 21.19
N ASP A 338 8.67 -21.87 20.40
CA ASP A 338 7.38 -21.38 20.88
C ASP A 338 6.16 -22.03 20.20
N GLY A 339 6.40 -23.04 19.36
CA GLY A 339 5.38 -23.76 18.61
C GLY A 339 4.98 -23.09 17.30
N ILE A 340 5.64 -21.99 16.88
CA ILE A 340 5.34 -21.24 15.67
C ILE A 340 6.32 -21.59 14.55
N GLY A 341 6.22 -22.80 14.01
CA GLY A 341 7.07 -23.23 12.89
C GLY A 341 6.66 -22.73 11.52
N LYS A 342 5.51 -22.03 11.41
CA LYS A 342 5.01 -21.50 10.15
C LYS A 342 4.13 -20.28 10.37
N ILE A 343 4.47 -19.17 9.69
CA ILE A 343 3.65 -17.95 9.69
C ILE A 343 2.94 -17.86 8.34
N ASN A 344 1.59 -17.76 8.39
CA ASN A 344 0.78 -17.49 7.23
C ASN A 344 0.35 -16.01 7.25
N ASP A 345 0.32 -15.39 6.08
CA ASP A 345 -0.12 -14.00 5.93
C ASP A 345 -0.97 -13.81 4.68
N LEU A 346 -1.69 -12.71 4.62
CA LEU A 346 -2.38 -12.28 3.42
C LEU A 346 -1.36 -11.72 2.43
N ILE A 347 -1.27 -12.34 1.27
CA ILE A 347 -0.42 -11.87 0.17
C ILE A 347 -1.21 -11.85 -1.13
N PHE A 348 -0.84 -10.97 -2.03
CA PHE A 348 -1.34 -11.02 -3.40
C PHE A 348 -0.58 -12.09 -4.18
N ASP A 349 -1.29 -13.12 -4.65
CA ASP A 349 -0.73 -14.18 -5.51
C ASP A 349 -0.95 -13.80 -6.99
N SER A 350 0.11 -13.39 -7.67
CA SER A 350 0.06 -13.00 -9.09
C SER A 350 -0.41 -14.12 -10.04
N LYS A 351 -0.19 -15.39 -9.66
CA LYS A 351 -0.67 -16.53 -10.46
C LYS A 351 -2.18 -16.73 -10.37
N ARG A 352 -2.79 -16.32 -9.26
CA ARG A 352 -4.23 -16.38 -9.03
C ARG A 352 -4.92 -15.06 -9.30
N GLY A 353 -4.17 -13.96 -9.39
CA GLY A 353 -4.69 -12.60 -9.51
C GLY A 353 -5.56 -12.18 -8.32
N SER A 354 -5.28 -12.69 -7.13
CA SER A 354 -6.11 -12.45 -5.95
C SER A 354 -5.31 -12.51 -4.65
N VAL A 355 -5.84 -11.89 -3.60
CA VAL A 355 -5.29 -11.97 -2.24
C VAL A 355 -5.64 -13.30 -1.62
N VAL A 356 -4.64 -14.00 -1.11
CA VAL A 356 -4.76 -15.33 -0.50
C VAL A 356 -3.90 -15.42 0.76
N THR A 357 -4.29 -16.29 1.68
CA THR A 357 -3.47 -16.60 2.85
C THR A 357 -2.46 -17.69 2.49
N LEU A 358 -1.18 -17.32 2.46
CA LEU A 358 -0.07 -18.26 2.17
C LEU A 358 1.00 -18.19 3.24
N PRO A 359 1.81 -19.26 3.37
CA PRO A 359 2.99 -19.25 4.23
C PRO A 359 4.02 -18.22 3.73
N VAL A 360 4.40 -17.30 4.60
CA VAL A 360 5.43 -16.27 4.34
C VAL A 360 6.74 -16.57 5.05
N GLN A 361 6.68 -17.28 6.19
CA GLN A 361 7.85 -17.73 6.93
C GLN A 361 7.72 -19.20 7.32
N PHE A 362 8.87 -19.89 7.30
CA PHE A 362 9.01 -21.27 7.72
C PHE A 362 10.17 -21.35 8.72
N GLY A 363 9.88 -21.69 9.94
CA GLY A 363 10.83 -22.02 10.98
C GLY A 363 10.90 -23.53 11.21
N ASN A 364 11.74 -23.95 12.13
CA ASN A 364 11.90 -25.33 12.53
C ASN A 364 11.62 -25.55 14.03
N ASP A 365 11.36 -24.47 14.77
CA ASP A 365 11.08 -24.48 16.22
C ASP A 365 12.17 -25.18 17.06
N TYR A 366 13.44 -25.08 16.60
CA TYR A 366 14.61 -25.73 17.26
C TYR A 366 15.47 -24.77 18.06
N GLY A 367 15.12 -23.51 18.08
CA GLY A 367 15.83 -22.49 18.82
C GLY A 367 16.76 -21.63 17.96
N VAL A 368 17.03 -20.45 18.50
CA VAL A 368 17.86 -19.43 17.86
C VAL A 368 19.32 -19.84 17.91
N LYS A 369 20.00 -19.84 16.75
CA LYS A 369 21.45 -19.88 16.63
C LYS A 369 21.95 -18.51 16.14
N ARG A 370 23.18 -18.16 16.56
CA ARG A 370 23.77 -16.87 16.22
C ARG A 370 25.01 -16.98 15.33
N PHE A 371 25.22 -18.16 14.73
CA PHE A 371 26.25 -18.41 13.73
C PHE A 371 25.82 -19.53 12.77
N ILE A 372 26.46 -19.57 11.61
CA ILE A 372 26.35 -20.66 10.63
C ILE A 372 27.67 -20.86 9.90
N SER A 373 28.05 -22.12 9.68
CA SER A 373 29.10 -22.52 8.76
C SER A 373 28.48 -22.98 7.44
N ILE A 374 28.97 -22.46 6.34
CA ILE A 374 28.46 -22.69 4.98
C ILE A 374 29.62 -23.27 4.14
N THR A 375 29.37 -24.44 3.57
CA THR A 375 30.31 -25.15 2.71
C THR A 375 29.82 -25.39 1.30
N ASN A 376 28.53 -25.12 1.04
CA ASN A 376 27.88 -25.38 -0.25
C ASN A 376 27.30 -24.12 -0.89
N ASP A 377 27.35 -24.06 -2.20
CA ASP A 377 26.81 -23.01 -3.06
C ASP A 377 25.41 -23.40 -3.56
N LEU A 378 24.36 -22.90 -2.91
CA LEU A 378 22.97 -23.18 -3.28
C LEU A 378 22.58 -22.50 -4.62
N VAL A 379 23.18 -21.37 -4.96
CA VAL A 379 22.93 -20.67 -6.24
C VAL A 379 23.38 -21.55 -7.41
N ARG A 380 24.43 -22.37 -7.21
CA ARG A 380 24.92 -23.31 -8.22
C ARG A 380 24.50 -24.75 -7.97
N GLY A 381 23.37 -24.97 -7.30
CA GLY A 381 22.79 -26.30 -7.13
C GLY A 381 23.41 -27.11 -6.00
N GLY A 382 24.01 -26.49 -4.97
CA GLY A 382 24.51 -27.15 -3.78
C GLY A 382 25.91 -27.77 -3.90
N VAL A 383 26.69 -27.36 -4.91
CA VAL A 383 28.09 -27.79 -5.06
C VAL A 383 28.97 -27.17 -3.95
N PRO A 384 30.14 -27.79 -3.60
CA PRO A 384 31.03 -27.20 -2.61
C PRO A 384 31.51 -25.80 -2.99
N LEU A 385 31.73 -24.94 -1.99
CA LEU A 385 32.37 -23.64 -2.18
C LEU A 385 33.78 -23.77 -2.77
N VAL A 386 34.20 -22.77 -3.54
CA VAL A 386 35.52 -22.73 -4.19
C VAL A 386 36.25 -21.48 -3.72
N ASN A 387 37.52 -21.67 -3.28
CA ASN A 387 38.39 -20.54 -2.91
C ASN A 387 38.60 -19.57 -4.09
N GLY A 388 38.69 -18.28 -3.78
CA GLY A 388 38.88 -17.22 -4.77
C GLY A 388 37.61 -16.82 -5.52
N VAL A 389 36.49 -17.50 -5.29
CA VAL A 389 35.18 -17.16 -5.88
C VAL A 389 34.41 -16.22 -4.95
N ARG A 390 33.73 -15.21 -5.51
CA ARG A 390 32.86 -14.31 -4.74
C ARG A 390 31.50 -14.95 -4.50
N TYR A 391 31.07 -14.91 -3.23
CA TYR A 391 29.76 -15.33 -2.79
C TYR A 391 29.06 -14.17 -2.08
N TYR A 392 27.73 -14.16 -2.11
CA TYR A 392 26.90 -13.08 -1.59
C TYR A 392 25.90 -13.64 -0.58
N TYR A 393 26.00 -13.17 0.65
CA TYR A 393 25.14 -13.61 1.74
C TYR A 393 24.50 -12.44 2.46
N ALA A 394 23.34 -12.68 3.04
CA ALA A 394 22.69 -11.76 3.97
C ALA A 394 22.10 -12.53 5.15
N VAL A 395 22.11 -11.90 6.32
CA VAL A 395 21.42 -12.36 7.52
C VAL A 395 20.42 -11.32 7.92
N THR A 396 19.16 -11.73 8.10
CA THR A 396 18.07 -10.88 8.54
C THR A 396 17.45 -11.39 9.82
N ALA A 397 16.71 -10.53 10.49
CA ALA A 397 15.85 -10.89 11.61
C ALA A 397 14.39 -10.57 11.25
N TYR A 398 13.48 -11.42 11.71
CA TYR A 398 12.04 -11.19 11.48
C TYR A 398 11.26 -11.25 12.80
N SER A 399 10.13 -10.56 12.81
CA SER A 399 9.18 -10.54 13.92
C SER A 399 7.80 -11.02 13.46
N TYR A 400 6.98 -11.39 14.43
CA TYR A 400 5.63 -11.87 14.20
C TYR A 400 4.66 -11.22 15.18
N ASN A 401 3.46 -10.89 14.70
CA ASN A 401 2.33 -10.46 15.49
C ASN A 401 1.12 -11.37 15.19
N PRO A 402 0.63 -12.16 16.15
CA PRO A 402 -0.48 -13.09 15.94
C PRO A 402 -1.86 -12.44 15.86
N SER A 403 -1.96 -11.13 16.00
CA SER A 403 -3.25 -10.41 15.89
C SER A 403 -3.84 -10.56 14.50
N LEU A 404 -5.13 -10.83 14.41
CA LEU A 404 -5.85 -10.90 13.14
C LEU A 404 -5.91 -9.56 12.40
N THR A 405 -5.66 -8.46 13.09
CA THR A 405 -5.61 -7.10 12.51
C THR A 405 -4.20 -6.69 12.08
N ALA A 406 -3.19 -7.51 12.35
CA ALA A 406 -1.83 -7.26 11.91
C ALA A 406 -1.67 -7.73 10.45
N VAL A 407 -1.59 -6.80 9.51
CA VAL A 407 -1.37 -7.08 8.08
C VAL A 407 -0.34 -6.05 7.55
N PRO A 408 0.85 -6.51 7.09
CA PRO A 408 1.38 -7.87 7.23
C PRO A 408 1.61 -8.25 8.69
N ASN A 409 1.44 -9.52 9.04
CA ASN A 409 1.68 -10.02 10.41
C ASN A 409 3.13 -10.40 10.68
N ASN A 410 3.98 -10.35 9.67
CA ASN A 410 5.40 -10.65 9.71
C ASN A 410 6.20 -9.45 9.16
N LEU A 411 7.20 -9.01 9.90
CA LEU A 411 8.11 -7.94 9.47
C LEU A 411 9.54 -8.45 9.50
N GLU A 412 10.25 -8.30 8.39
CA GLU A 412 11.67 -8.68 8.26
C GLU A 412 12.48 -7.42 7.92
N ASN A 413 13.64 -7.25 8.55
CA ASN A 413 14.50 -6.10 8.23
C ASN A 413 15.09 -6.22 6.81
N PRO A 414 15.39 -5.10 6.15
CA PRO A 414 16.03 -5.10 4.83
C PRO A 414 17.38 -5.86 4.85
N ILE A 415 17.67 -6.54 3.73
CA ILE A 415 18.94 -7.24 3.57
C ILE A 415 20.11 -6.25 3.48
N SER A 416 21.24 -6.64 4.10
CA SER A 416 22.55 -6.04 3.89
C SER A 416 23.46 -7.12 3.31
N VAL A 417 23.81 -6.99 2.03
CA VAL A 417 24.53 -8.03 1.31
C VAL A 417 26.04 -7.96 1.60
N MET A 418 26.58 -9.06 2.08
CA MET A 418 28.01 -9.28 2.32
C MET A 418 28.64 -9.99 1.12
N THR A 419 29.72 -9.44 0.58
CA THR A 419 30.53 -10.10 -0.47
C THR A 419 31.70 -10.80 0.18
N ILE A 420 31.80 -12.11 0.00
CA ILE A 420 32.75 -12.96 0.71
C ILE A 420 33.53 -13.82 -0.29
N VAL A 421 34.81 -13.98 -0.05
CA VAL A 421 35.70 -14.84 -0.85
C VAL A 421 36.37 -15.85 0.07
N PRO A 422 36.01 -17.14 0.03
CA PRO A 422 36.70 -18.18 0.77
C PRO A 422 38.17 -18.28 0.32
N GLN A 423 39.05 -18.49 1.25
CA GLN A 423 40.48 -18.60 0.97
C GLN A 423 41.16 -19.47 2.00
N VAL A 424 42.22 -20.12 1.60
CA VAL A 424 43.11 -20.80 2.54
C VAL A 424 43.80 -19.73 3.40
N PRO A 425 43.77 -19.83 4.75
CA PRO A 425 44.49 -18.88 5.59
C PRO A 425 46.00 -18.92 5.29
N ASP A 426 46.63 -17.73 5.31
CA ASP A 426 48.08 -17.67 5.17
C ASP A 426 48.79 -18.48 6.28
N PRO A 427 49.88 -19.21 5.97
CA PRO A 427 50.62 -19.95 6.96
C PRO A 427 51.07 -19.03 8.10
N GLY A 428 50.77 -19.42 9.33
CA GLY A 428 51.14 -18.66 10.54
C GLY A 428 50.15 -17.58 10.95
N VAL A 429 48.98 -17.42 10.26
CA VAL A 429 47.90 -16.55 10.69
C VAL A 429 47.06 -17.24 11.76
N THR A 430 46.99 -16.64 12.94
CA THR A 430 46.04 -17.07 13.96
C THR A 430 44.67 -16.50 13.63
N LEU A 431 43.67 -17.34 13.36
CA LEU A 431 42.30 -16.96 13.03
C LEU A 431 41.47 -16.66 14.27
N GLY A 432 42.01 -15.88 15.20
CA GLY A 432 41.26 -15.44 16.39
C GLY A 432 40.54 -16.56 17.14
N ASP A 433 39.48 -16.18 17.86
CA ASP A 433 38.75 -17.13 18.74
C ASP A 433 38.02 -18.23 17.97
N ALA A 434 37.59 -17.96 16.74
CA ALA A 434 36.84 -18.92 15.93
C ALA A 434 37.63 -20.19 15.53
N ALA A 435 38.98 -20.15 15.59
CA ALA A 435 39.83 -21.31 15.27
C ALA A 435 40.05 -22.23 16.46
N ASN A 436 39.77 -21.81 17.68
CA ASN A 436 40.09 -22.52 18.91
C ASN A 436 38.87 -22.89 19.77
N GLU A 437 37.71 -22.46 19.44
CA GLU A 437 36.47 -22.87 20.10
C GLU A 437 35.97 -24.19 19.48
N SER A 438 35.83 -25.23 20.30
CA SER A 438 35.07 -26.42 19.93
C SER A 438 33.59 -25.98 19.78
N LEU A 439 33.09 -25.97 18.56
CA LEU A 439 31.71 -25.74 18.22
C LEU A 439 30.76 -26.79 18.82
#